data_4a2b15e4ecd9a550251670f7253bfd88
#
_entry.id   4a2b15e4ecd9a550251670f7253bfd88
#
_cell.length_a   1.000
_cell.length_b   1.000
_cell.length_c   1.000
_cell.angle_alpha   90.00
_cell.angle_beta   90.00
_cell.angle_gamma   90.00
#
_symmetry.space_group_name_H-M   'P 1'
#
loop_
_entity.id
_entity.type
_entity.pdbx_description
1 polymer ?
#
loop_
_entity_poly.entity_id
_entity_poly.type
_entity_poly.pdbx_seq_one_letter_code
_entity_poly.pdbx_strand_id
1 'polypeptide(L)'
;INFKITLDNCDSLDKFSVNIIAETLDVPVTKLLKKNNLPSFIFKSKNEIEKTRRPIYKDGIHFYNYYTLPTPKGYISPVILDILCPKERKPKLNNGHLEPAITISLGPNDIYARFAEKLNKTTWVKFKVNNDKKTNWVVGSSYFEPSFCRHTYSRATDGPGRILSYTTRSNLENLADGKLNDNSYKNLLNASKNLKINRYLLKQEINDKGYSLEEISKKSKVSVKKINNYINKKNSTIKRKDLNKICETINSDPNLFLDKTHKEDSVGKLYFDYKESLNTIRKFKSYTVSSLVSSKRFPDLSGYFLKIDNLNRKKIIDIFDSKCSHYLVTGGKMKFYIKLGDLIRDITIQEGDSIWTSAFVYHGFTGSGSLIKISDGQNINYLEKIDLVNTYNSHKVLNRAKSDLLDWGYDS
;
A
#
# COMPACT_ATOMS: atom_id res chain seq x y z
N ILE A 1 -1.55 14.34 41.10
CA ILE A 1 -1.99 15.30 40.09
C ILE A 1 -3.48 15.06 39.90
N ASN A 2 -4.33 15.96 40.46
CA ASN A 2 -5.78 15.87 40.26
C ASN A 2 -6.13 16.45 38.88
N PHE A 3 -6.28 15.60 37.89
CA PHE A 3 -6.86 15.97 36.61
C PHE A 3 -8.39 15.93 36.72
N LYS A 4 -9.01 17.07 36.74
CA LYS A 4 -10.46 17.18 36.52
C LYS A 4 -10.68 17.18 34.99
N ILE A 5 -10.88 16.02 34.41
CA ILE A 5 -11.21 15.87 32.97
C ILE A 5 -12.72 15.99 32.88
N THR A 6 -13.20 17.09 32.31
CA THR A 6 -14.61 17.16 31.86
C THR A 6 -14.71 16.46 30.50
N LEU A 7 -15.72 15.61 30.32
CA LEU A 7 -15.98 14.85 29.09
C LEU A 7 -16.03 15.72 27.81
N ASP A 8 -16.28 17.01 27.95
CA ASP A 8 -16.37 17.99 26.87
C ASP A 8 -15.01 18.35 26.22
N ASN A 9 -13.88 18.04 26.85
CA ASN A 9 -12.54 18.40 26.37
C ASN A 9 -11.68 17.22 25.90
N CYS A 10 -12.25 16.01 25.78
CA CYS A 10 -11.49 14.83 25.37
C CYS A 10 -10.94 14.92 23.93
N ASP A 11 -11.58 15.70 23.06
CA ASP A 11 -11.15 15.86 21.67
C ASP A 11 -9.85 16.70 21.52
N SER A 12 -9.38 17.35 22.58
CA SER A 12 -8.18 18.20 22.61
C SER A 12 -6.98 17.57 23.32
N LEU A 13 -7.12 16.36 23.87
CA LEU A 13 -6.02 15.69 24.57
C LEU A 13 -4.92 15.25 23.61
N ASP A 14 -3.67 15.52 23.98
CA ASP A 14 -2.53 14.99 23.25
C ASP A 14 -2.39 13.48 23.45
N LYS A 15 -1.61 12.84 22.57
CA LYS A 15 -1.41 11.38 22.59
C LYS A 15 -0.84 10.86 23.91
N PHE A 16 -0.02 11.65 24.59
CA PHE A 16 0.59 11.27 25.86
C PHE A 16 -0.44 11.23 26.98
N SER A 17 -1.29 12.24 27.06
CA SER A 17 -2.40 12.30 28.04
C SER A 17 -3.40 11.17 27.84
N VAL A 18 -3.73 10.82 26.58
CA VAL A 18 -4.63 9.69 26.27
C VAL A 18 -4.01 8.36 26.70
N ASN A 19 -2.70 8.17 26.54
CA ASN A 19 -2.02 6.96 26.97
C ASN A 19 -2.06 6.82 28.51
N ILE A 20 -1.77 7.87 29.26
CA ILE A 20 -1.84 7.86 30.73
C ILE A 20 -3.25 7.50 31.23
N ILE A 21 -4.27 8.06 30.60
CA ILE A 21 -5.66 7.75 30.94
C ILE A 21 -5.97 6.29 30.66
N ALA A 22 -5.56 5.77 29.50
CA ALA A 22 -5.76 4.37 29.12
C ALA A 22 -5.09 3.41 30.11
N GLU A 23 -3.84 3.69 30.50
CA GLU A 23 -3.12 2.93 31.51
C GLU A 23 -3.79 3.00 32.88
N THR A 24 -4.25 4.18 33.29
CA THR A 24 -4.95 4.37 34.58
C THR A 24 -6.27 3.60 34.65
N LEU A 25 -6.98 3.52 33.52
CA LEU A 25 -8.27 2.81 33.42
C LEU A 25 -8.12 1.33 33.04
N ASP A 26 -6.90 0.87 32.83
CA ASP A 26 -6.58 -0.49 32.33
C ASP A 26 -7.38 -0.87 31.07
N VAL A 27 -7.49 0.09 30.13
CA VAL A 27 -8.17 -0.11 28.85
C VAL A 27 -7.23 0.14 27.68
N PRO A 28 -7.41 -0.52 26.54
CA PRO A 28 -6.65 -0.20 25.34
C PRO A 28 -6.87 1.26 24.92
N VAL A 29 -5.79 1.96 24.55
CA VAL A 29 -5.83 3.35 24.07
C VAL A 29 -6.85 3.55 22.95
N THR A 30 -7.02 2.54 22.10
CA THR A 30 -8.00 2.55 21.01
C THR A 30 -9.46 2.69 21.47
N LYS A 31 -9.77 2.33 22.71
CA LYS A 31 -11.11 2.53 23.30
C LYS A 31 -11.38 4.00 23.65
N LEU A 32 -10.34 4.75 24.00
CA LEU A 32 -10.46 6.16 24.37
C LEU A 32 -10.39 7.12 23.16
N LEU A 33 -9.84 6.63 22.05
CA LEU A 33 -9.75 7.44 20.84
C LEU A 33 -11.11 7.47 20.14
N LYS A 34 -11.67 8.67 20.00
CA LYS A 34 -12.88 8.89 19.19
C LYS A 34 -12.60 8.40 17.77
N LYS A 35 -13.33 7.38 17.31
CA LYS A 35 -13.24 6.95 15.91
C LYS A 35 -13.80 8.07 15.04
N ASN A 36 -12.91 8.79 14.37
CA ASN A 36 -13.32 9.71 13.33
C ASN A 36 -14.08 8.92 12.27
N ASN A 37 -15.33 9.26 12.01
CA ASN A 37 -16.05 8.71 10.88
C ASN A 37 -15.27 9.05 9.61
N LEU A 38 -14.81 8.03 8.90
CA LEU A 38 -14.13 8.23 7.63
C LEU A 38 -15.08 8.92 6.65
N PRO A 39 -14.65 9.98 5.97
CA PRO A 39 -15.46 10.59 4.94
C PRO A 39 -15.65 9.58 3.78
N SER A 40 -16.75 9.68 3.06
CA SER A 40 -16.96 8.83 1.87
C SER A 40 -15.97 9.15 0.76
N PHE A 41 -15.54 10.40 0.65
CA PHE A 41 -14.50 10.86 -0.26
C PHE A 41 -13.87 12.18 0.21
N ILE A 42 -12.68 12.47 -0.31
CA ILE A 42 -11.99 13.76 -0.16
C ILE A 42 -11.51 14.18 -1.55
N PHE A 43 -11.77 15.41 -1.94
CA PHE A 43 -11.28 16.02 -3.17
C PHE A 43 -10.32 17.16 -2.86
N LYS A 44 -9.23 17.26 -3.61
CA LYS A 44 -8.38 18.46 -3.69
C LYS A 44 -8.10 18.80 -5.13
N SER A 45 -8.31 20.06 -5.47
CA SER A 45 -7.91 20.63 -6.74
C SER A 45 -6.37 20.70 -6.85
N LYS A 46 -5.87 20.79 -8.08
CA LYS A 46 -4.45 21.04 -8.35
C LYS A 46 -3.90 22.22 -7.54
N ASN A 47 -4.64 23.32 -7.50
CA ASN A 47 -4.22 24.53 -6.78
C ASN A 47 -4.08 24.29 -5.27
N GLU A 48 -4.97 23.52 -4.67
CA GLU A 48 -4.88 23.15 -3.24
C GLU A 48 -3.70 22.21 -2.97
N ILE A 49 -3.39 21.31 -3.90
CA ILE A 49 -2.22 20.44 -3.82
C ILE A 49 -0.94 21.27 -3.93
N GLU A 50 -0.86 22.18 -4.88
CA GLU A 50 0.31 23.06 -5.08
C GLU A 50 0.61 23.95 -3.86
N LYS A 51 -0.40 24.38 -3.11
CA LYS A 51 -0.22 25.10 -1.83
C LYS A 51 0.48 24.28 -0.76
N THR A 52 0.51 22.97 -0.87
CA THR A 52 1.22 22.08 0.09
C THR A 52 2.71 21.92 -0.21
N ARG A 53 3.25 22.67 -1.17
CA ARG A 53 4.64 22.58 -1.62
C ARG A 53 5.62 22.69 -0.47
N ARG A 54 6.54 21.72 -0.39
CA ARG A 54 7.67 21.71 0.55
C ARG A 54 8.96 21.48 -0.22
N PRO A 55 9.83 22.51 -0.38
CA PRO A 55 11.12 22.35 -1.03
C PRO A 55 12.11 21.61 -0.12
N ILE A 56 12.93 20.73 -0.70
CA ILE A 56 13.99 19.99 -0.03
C ILE A 56 15.33 20.36 -0.66
N TYR A 57 16.23 20.87 0.18
CA TYR A 57 17.61 21.20 -0.19
C TYR A 57 18.57 20.21 0.46
N LYS A 58 19.63 19.84 -0.27
CA LYS A 58 20.76 19.04 0.24
C LYS A 58 22.05 19.64 -0.32
N ASP A 59 22.99 19.90 0.56
CA ASP A 59 24.29 20.51 0.19
C ASP A 59 24.13 21.79 -0.67
N GLY A 60 23.19 22.66 -0.31
CA GLY A 60 22.86 23.89 -1.03
C GLY A 60 22.14 23.73 -2.36
N ILE A 61 21.84 22.49 -2.79
CA ILE A 61 21.16 22.18 -4.03
C ILE A 61 19.70 21.88 -3.77
N HIS A 62 18.80 22.47 -4.58
CA HIS A 62 17.37 22.16 -4.57
C HIS A 62 17.15 20.79 -5.22
N PHE A 63 16.79 19.78 -4.39
CA PHE A 63 16.66 18.40 -4.84
C PHE A 63 15.24 18.05 -5.25
N TYR A 64 14.24 18.42 -4.43
CA TYR A 64 12.85 18.02 -4.62
C TYR A 64 11.89 19.12 -4.18
N ASN A 65 10.71 19.14 -4.80
CA ASN A 65 9.51 19.71 -4.20
C ASN A 65 8.55 18.57 -3.87
N TYR A 66 8.04 18.53 -2.65
CA TYR A 66 6.99 17.61 -2.23
C TYR A 66 5.63 18.29 -2.26
N TYR A 67 4.60 17.58 -2.72
CA TYR A 67 3.21 18.00 -2.69
C TYR A 67 2.37 16.89 -2.10
N THR A 68 1.47 17.22 -1.15
CA THR A 68 0.68 16.25 -0.39
C THR A 68 -0.70 16.08 -1.00
N LEU A 69 -1.08 14.84 -1.32
CA LEU A 69 -2.39 14.49 -1.86
C LEU A 69 -3.45 14.33 -0.75
N PRO A 70 -4.77 14.35 -1.09
CA PRO A 70 -5.84 14.25 -0.12
C PRO A 70 -5.89 12.87 0.54
N THR A 71 -6.00 12.83 1.86
CA THR A 71 -6.23 11.62 2.66
C THR A 71 -6.99 11.97 3.92
N PRO A 72 -7.70 11.03 4.55
CA PRO A 72 -8.28 11.22 5.86
C PRO A 72 -7.21 11.51 6.92
N LYS A 73 -7.61 12.20 7.99
CA LYS A 73 -6.74 12.45 9.13
C LYS A 73 -6.27 11.12 9.75
N GLY A 74 -4.98 10.99 10.03
CA GLY A 74 -4.38 9.77 10.58
C GLY A 74 -3.94 8.73 9.54
N TYR A 75 -4.17 9.00 8.25
CA TYR A 75 -3.65 8.19 7.15
C TYR A 75 -2.36 8.77 6.59
N ILE A 76 -1.52 7.91 6.01
CA ILE A 76 -0.32 8.37 5.31
C ILE A 76 -0.74 8.98 3.98
N SER A 77 -0.41 10.24 3.79
CA SER A 77 -0.72 10.94 2.54
C SER A 77 0.29 10.57 1.46
N PRO A 78 -0.17 10.15 0.27
CA PRO A 78 0.71 10.03 -0.88
C PRO A 78 1.29 11.39 -1.26
N VAL A 79 2.44 11.38 -1.90
CA VAL A 79 3.13 12.61 -2.30
C VAL A 79 3.50 12.61 -3.77
N ILE A 80 3.37 13.77 -4.40
CA ILE A 80 4.00 14.05 -5.68
C ILE A 80 5.36 14.68 -5.39
N LEU A 81 6.39 14.28 -6.13
CA LEU A 81 7.73 14.86 -6.06
C LEU A 81 8.13 15.41 -7.44
N ASP A 82 8.48 16.69 -7.50
CA ASP A 82 9.29 17.20 -8.59
C ASP A 82 10.75 16.83 -8.33
N ILE A 83 11.39 16.17 -9.29
CA ILE A 83 12.78 15.77 -9.22
C ILE A 83 13.63 16.87 -9.87
N LEU A 84 14.30 17.65 -9.03
CA LEU A 84 15.10 18.82 -9.44
C LEU A 84 16.60 18.55 -9.36
N CYS A 85 17.02 17.50 -8.65
CA CYS A 85 18.41 17.10 -8.56
C CYS A 85 19.04 16.97 -9.95
N PRO A 86 20.13 17.71 -10.26
CA PRO A 86 20.79 17.68 -11.55
C PRO A 86 21.19 16.28 -12.01
N LYS A 87 21.14 16.03 -13.32
CA LYS A 87 21.48 14.70 -13.92
C LYS A 87 22.93 14.28 -13.67
N GLU A 88 23.82 15.25 -13.54
CA GLU A 88 25.26 15.04 -13.29
C GLU A 88 25.55 14.60 -11.84
N ARG A 89 24.62 14.91 -10.94
CA ARG A 89 24.73 14.49 -9.54
C ARG A 89 24.30 13.04 -9.38
N LYS A 90 25.08 12.31 -8.60
CA LYS A 90 24.78 10.93 -8.16
C LYS A 90 24.53 10.95 -6.66
N PRO A 91 23.33 11.40 -6.21
CA PRO A 91 23.08 11.51 -4.78
C PRO A 91 23.19 10.15 -4.10
N LYS A 92 23.64 10.15 -2.85
CA LYS A 92 23.69 8.93 -2.04
C LYS A 92 22.27 8.38 -1.85
N LEU A 93 22.15 7.06 -1.73
CA LEU A 93 20.89 6.44 -1.34
C LEU A 93 20.48 6.94 0.05
N ASN A 94 19.17 7.15 0.24
CA ASN A 94 18.61 7.40 1.57
C ASN A 94 18.66 6.11 2.41
N ASN A 95 18.15 6.16 3.64
CA ASN A 95 18.07 4.98 4.52
C ASN A 95 16.85 4.08 4.25
N GLY A 96 15.98 4.46 3.29
CA GLY A 96 14.67 3.87 3.14
C GLY A 96 13.70 4.34 4.23
N HIS A 97 12.49 3.84 4.18
CA HIS A 97 11.44 4.11 5.17
C HIS A 97 10.70 2.82 5.52
N LEU A 98 10.02 2.82 6.65
CA LEU A 98 9.29 1.66 7.16
C LEU A 98 8.14 1.26 6.23
N GLU A 99 7.49 2.24 5.64
CA GLU A 99 6.31 2.08 4.81
C GLU A 99 6.69 1.49 3.44
N PRO A 100 6.06 0.40 3.00
CA PRO A 100 6.18 -0.04 1.62
C PRO A 100 5.54 0.98 0.67
N ALA A 101 6.07 1.09 -0.55
CA ALA A 101 5.61 2.10 -1.50
C ALA A 101 5.50 1.59 -2.93
N ILE A 102 4.67 2.27 -3.73
CA ILE A 102 4.70 2.24 -5.18
C ILE A 102 5.08 3.63 -5.68
N THR A 103 6.15 3.70 -6.46
CA THR A 103 6.57 4.94 -7.12
C THR A 103 6.31 4.86 -8.61
N ILE A 104 5.75 5.94 -9.18
CA ILE A 104 5.24 5.99 -10.56
C ILE A 104 5.77 7.25 -11.23
N SER A 105 6.28 7.11 -12.46
CA SER A 105 6.66 8.26 -13.29
C SER A 105 5.41 8.98 -13.82
N LEU A 106 5.36 10.29 -13.65
CA LEU A 106 4.31 11.17 -14.17
C LEU A 106 4.80 12.03 -15.37
N GLY A 107 6.11 12.03 -15.64
CA GLY A 107 6.71 12.93 -16.64
C GLY A 107 6.83 14.38 -16.12
N PRO A 108 6.90 15.40 -17.00
CA PRO A 108 7.00 15.24 -18.45
C PRO A 108 8.35 14.67 -18.92
N ASN A 109 9.40 14.79 -18.10
CA ASN A 109 10.75 14.33 -18.42
C ASN A 109 11.10 13.03 -17.72
N ASP A 110 12.03 12.28 -18.30
CA ASP A 110 12.57 11.08 -17.71
C ASP A 110 13.41 11.40 -16.47
N ILE A 111 13.42 10.48 -15.53
CA ILE A 111 14.25 10.54 -14.32
C ILE A 111 15.10 9.26 -14.17
N TYR A 112 16.20 9.37 -13.47
CA TYR A 112 16.93 8.23 -12.95
C TYR A 112 16.46 7.93 -11.52
N ALA A 113 16.08 6.68 -11.29
CA ALA A 113 15.81 6.14 -9.97
C ALA A 113 16.87 5.09 -9.62
N ARG A 114 17.27 5.04 -8.36
CA ARG A 114 18.25 4.10 -7.84
C ARG A 114 17.72 3.42 -6.60
N PHE A 115 17.87 2.12 -6.55
CA PHE A 115 17.37 1.28 -5.48
C PHE A 115 18.39 0.21 -5.16
N ALA A 116 18.98 0.21 -4.00
CA ALA A 116 19.80 -0.89 -3.50
C ALA A 116 20.30 -0.60 -2.08
N GLU A 117 20.83 -1.62 -1.41
CA GLU A 117 21.66 -1.44 -0.20
C GLU A 117 22.97 -0.72 -0.50
N LYS A 118 23.55 -1.01 -1.66
CA LYS A 118 24.80 -0.41 -2.13
C LYS A 118 24.57 0.27 -3.47
N LEU A 119 25.21 1.44 -3.63
CA LEU A 119 25.17 2.18 -4.87
C LEU A 119 26.06 1.51 -5.92
N ASN A 120 25.45 0.91 -6.94
CA ASN A 120 26.15 0.35 -8.09
C ASN A 120 25.35 0.56 -9.39
N LYS A 121 25.94 0.24 -10.53
CA LYS A 121 25.31 0.47 -11.85
C LYS A 121 24.06 -0.36 -12.07
N THR A 122 23.97 -1.55 -11.49
CA THR A 122 22.85 -2.48 -11.71
C THR A 122 21.57 -2.04 -11.04
N THR A 123 21.65 -1.10 -10.10
CA THR A 123 20.50 -0.60 -9.35
C THR A 123 19.86 0.66 -9.95
N TRP A 124 20.44 1.19 -11.05
CA TRP A 124 19.85 2.31 -11.75
C TRP A 124 18.71 1.88 -12.66
N VAL A 125 17.62 2.64 -12.61
CA VAL A 125 16.48 2.48 -13.49
C VAL A 125 16.13 3.83 -14.10
N LYS A 126 15.88 3.87 -15.40
CA LYS A 126 15.37 5.05 -16.08
C LYS A 126 13.86 4.99 -16.09
N PHE A 127 13.23 5.86 -15.33
CA PHE A 127 11.78 6.01 -15.28
C PHE A 127 11.32 6.87 -16.45
N LYS A 128 10.46 6.31 -17.26
CA LYS A 128 9.91 6.91 -18.46
C LYS A 128 8.40 7.02 -18.36
N VAL A 129 7.85 7.88 -19.16
CA VAL A 129 6.39 8.04 -19.29
C VAL A 129 6.02 8.02 -20.78
N ASN A 130 4.94 7.35 -21.08
CA ASN A 130 4.24 7.45 -22.36
C ASN A 130 3.02 8.35 -22.16
N ASN A 131 3.00 9.48 -22.84
CA ASN A 131 1.85 10.38 -22.87
C ASN A 131 1.27 10.40 -24.29
N ASP A 132 0.20 9.64 -24.46
CA ASP A 132 -0.54 9.66 -25.72
C ASP A 132 -1.49 10.87 -25.75
N LYS A 133 -1.02 11.96 -26.33
CA LYS A 133 -1.78 13.21 -26.46
C LYS A 133 -3.10 13.06 -27.23
N LYS A 134 -3.22 12.07 -28.13
CA LYS A 134 -4.46 11.83 -28.90
C LYS A 134 -5.55 11.25 -28.01
N THR A 135 -5.20 10.41 -27.09
CA THR A 135 -6.14 9.74 -26.18
C THR A 135 -6.08 10.26 -24.75
N ASN A 136 -5.23 11.24 -24.47
CA ASN A 136 -4.94 11.75 -23.12
C ASN A 136 -4.55 10.64 -22.13
N TRP A 137 -4.02 9.50 -22.59
CA TRP A 137 -3.64 8.41 -21.70
C TRP A 137 -2.17 8.49 -21.33
N VAL A 138 -1.93 8.69 -20.03
CA VAL A 138 -0.60 8.74 -19.44
C VAL A 138 -0.31 7.42 -18.75
N VAL A 139 0.76 6.73 -19.17
CA VAL A 139 1.25 5.46 -18.58
C VAL A 139 2.74 5.62 -18.30
N GLY A 140 3.11 5.53 -17.04
CA GLY A 140 4.50 5.67 -16.59
C GLY A 140 5.15 4.36 -16.18
N SER A 141 6.47 4.36 -16.12
CA SER A 141 7.22 3.31 -15.41
C SER A 141 6.85 3.35 -13.93
N SER A 142 6.80 2.18 -13.29
CA SER A 142 6.49 2.05 -11.87
C SER A 142 7.38 1.01 -11.20
N TYR A 143 7.61 1.15 -9.90
CA TYR A 143 8.29 0.12 -9.11
C TYR A 143 7.70 0.03 -7.72
N PHE A 144 7.86 -1.16 -7.14
CA PHE A 144 7.43 -1.47 -5.79
C PHE A 144 8.64 -1.49 -4.85
N GLU A 145 8.54 -0.75 -3.76
CA GLU A 145 9.53 -0.68 -2.70
C GLU A 145 9.03 -1.41 -1.45
N PRO A 146 9.67 -2.49 -1.03
CA PRO A 146 9.42 -3.04 0.30
C PRO A 146 9.97 -2.10 1.38
N SER A 147 9.53 -2.31 2.63
CA SER A 147 10.03 -1.57 3.79
C SER A 147 11.57 -1.51 3.80
N PHE A 148 12.12 -0.35 4.12
CA PHE A 148 13.56 -0.05 4.16
C PHE A 148 14.32 -0.25 2.85
N CYS A 149 13.64 -0.24 1.71
CA CYS A 149 14.32 -0.18 0.42
C CYS A 149 14.99 1.18 0.25
N ARG A 150 16.31 1.18 0.21
CA ARG A 150 17.11 2.42 0.04
C ARG A 150 17.00 2.91 -1.40
N HIS A 151 16.75 4.18 -1.58
CA HIS A 151 16.50 4.77 -2.90
C HIS A 151 16.94 6.23 -2.99
N THR A 152 17.03 6.74 -4.20
CA THR A 152 17.19 8.17 -4.51
C THR A 152 16.88 8.45 -5.97
N TYR A 153 16.71 9.74 -6.32
CA TYR A 153 16.33 10.17 -7.65
C TYR A 153 17.21 11.31 -8.14
N SER A 154 17.39 11.39 -9.48
CA SER A 154 17.94 12.56 -10.17
C SER A 154 17.26 12.71 -11.53
N ARG A 155 17.36 13.89 -12.13
CA ARG A 155 16.92 14.09 -13.52
C ARG A 155 17.68 13.17 -14.46
N ALA A 156 17.05 12.73 -15.54
CA ALA A 156 17.73 12.05 -16.65
C ALA A 156 17.91 12.97 -17.87
N THR A 157 17.21 14.11 -17.87
CA THR A 157 17.23 15.16 -18.89
C THR A 157 17.44 16.53 -18.24
N ASP A 158 17.51 17.58 -19.01
CA ASP A 158 17.73 18.94 -18.47
C ASP A 158 16.51 19.52 -17.75
N GLY A 159 15.30 19.02 -18.06
CA GLY A 159 14.06 19.41 -17.39
C GLY A 159 13.74 18.58 -16.16
N PRO A 160 12.90 19.08 -15.24
CA PRO A 160 12.42 18.34 -14.09
C PRO A 160 11.48 17.21 -14.53
N GLY A 161 11.58 16.06 -13.89
CA GLY A 161 10.60 14.99 -13.95
C GLY A 161 9.77 14.96 -12.69
N ARG A 162 8.59 14.35 -12.75
CA ARG A 162 7.67 14.23 -11.62
C ARG A 162 7.35 12.76 -11.36
N ILE A 163 7.25 12.40 -10.09
CA ILE A 163 6.81 11.08 -9.66
C ILE A 163 5.66 11.20 -8.67
N LEU A 164 4.80 10.19 -8.65
CA LEU A 164 3.90 9.90 -7.54
C LEU A 164 4.54 8.83 -6.67
N SER A 165 4.76 9.11 -5.39
CA SER A 165 5.15 8.12 -4.40
C SER A 165 3.96 7.85 -3.49
N TYR A 166 3.48 6.63 -3.55
CA TYR A 166 2.33 6.15 -2.79
C TYR A 166 2.80 5.17 -1.74
N THR A 167 2.86 5.63 -0.50
CA THR A 167 3.24 4.82 0.66
C THR A 167 1.99 4.32 1.38
N THR A 168 2.07 3.13 1.97
CA THR A 168 1.01 2.58 2.84
C THR A 168 1.59 2.23 4.20
N ARG A 169 0.72 2.12 5.20
CA ARG A 169 1.14 1.73 6.54
C ARG A 169 1.82 0.36 6.53
N SER A 170 2.89 0.22 7.28
CA SER A 170 3.58 -1.05 7.44
C SER A 170 3.02 -1.84 8.63
N ASN A 171 2.70 -3.11 8.41
CA ASN A 171 2.36 -4.01 9.53
C ASN A 171 3.55 -4.27 10.47
N LEU A 172 4.78 -3.89 10.08
CA LEU A 172 5.96 -3.95 10.95
C LEU A 172 5.86 -2.99 12.14
N GLU A 173 5.07 -1.91 12.04
CA GLU A 173 4.79 -1.02 13.17
C GLU A 173 4.22 -1.81 14.36
N ASN A 174 3.25 -2.69 14.10
CA ASN A 174 2.65 -3.51 15.13
C ASN A 174 3.65 -4.49 15.78
N LEU A 175 4.70 -4.90 15.06
CA LEU A 175 5.77 -5.72 15.62
C LEU A 175 6.71 -4.90 16.49
N ALA A 176 6.96 -3.65 16.12
CA ALA A 176 7.82 -2.72 16.87
C ALA A 176 7.10 -2.20 18.14
N ASP A 177 5.79 -1.95 18.06
CA ASP A 177 5.01 -1.29 19.13
C ASP A 177 4.48 -2.26 20.21
N GLY A 178 4.99 -3.49 20.31
CA GLY A 178 4.69 -4.32 21.45
C GLY A 178 4.32 -5.78 21.22
N LYS A 179 4.30 -6.27 19.97
CA LYS A 179 4.16 -7.73 19.72
C LYS A 179 5.45 -8.50 19.97
N LEU A 180 6.61 -7.84 19.88
CA LEU A 180 7.92 -8.43 20.13
C LEU A 180 8.72 -7.51 21.05
N ASN A 181 9.07 -8.01 22.23
CA ASN A 181 10.08 -7.36 23.05
C ASN A 181 11.50 -7.63 22.47
N ASP A 182 12.49 -6.88 22.95
CA ASP A 182 13.88 -6.96 22.44
C ASP A 182 14.46 -8.37 22.50
N ASN A 183 14.16 -9.15 23.53
CA ASN A 183 14.65 -10.52 23.67
C ASN A 183 13.99 -11.45 22.65
N SER A 184 12.69 -11.34 22.47
CA SER A 184 11.94 -12.10 21.46
C SER A 184 12.44 -11.79 20.05
N TYR A 185 12.70 -10.52 19.75
CA TYR A 185 13.26 -10.11 18.47
C TYR A 185 14.68 -10.67 18.25
N LYS A 186 15.56 -10.57 19.25
CA LYS A 186 16.92 -11.16 19.19
C LYS A 186 16.85 -12.67 18.99
N ASN A 187 15.95 -13.37 19.68
CA ASN A 187 15.77 -14.81 19.55
C ASN A 187 15.28 -15.19 18.14
N LEU A 188 14.33 -14.46 17.58
CA LEU A 188 13.85 -14.65 16.20
C LEU A 188 15.01 -14.51 15.20
N LEU A 189 15.80 -13.46 15.31
CA LEU A 189 16.94 -13.22 14.43
C LEU A 189 18.03 -14.30 14.57
N ASN A 190 18.35 -14.69 15.79
CA ASN A 190 19.34 -15.73 16.04
C ASN A 190 18.88 -17.10 15.50
N ALA A 191 17.62 -17.45 15.71
CA ALA A 191 17.06 -18.70 15.22
C ALA A 191 16.99 -18.74 13.68
N SER A 192 16.77 -17.60 13.02
CA SER A 192 16.74 -17.50 11.55
C SER A 192 18.11 -17.28 10.90
N LYS A 193 19.20 -17.16 11.69
CA LYS A 193 20.54 -16.77 11.19
C LYS A 193 21.06 -17.62 10.02
N ASN A 194 20.75 -18.91 10.01
CA ASN A 194 21.21 -19.84 8.97
C ASN A 194 20.15 -20.13 7.88
N LEU A 195 18.99 -19.50 7.97
CA LEU A 195 17.89 -19.65 7.04
C LEU A 195 17.38 -18.29 6.59
N LYS A 196 16.78 -18.25 5.40
CA LYS A 196 15.96 -17.09 5.04
C LYS A 196 14.78 -17.04 5.99
N ILE A 197 14.41 -15.82 6.42
CA ILE A 197 13.34 -15.61 7.41
C ILE A 197 12.01 -16.26 7.01
N ASN A 198 11.63 -16.20 5.73
CA ASN A 198 10.41 -16.82 5.22
C ASN A 198 10.37 -18.34 5.41
N ARG A 199 11.50 -19.02 5.27
CA ARG A 199 11.60 -20.47 5.48
C ARG A 199 11.59 -20.84 6.96
N TYR A 200 12.25 -20.01 7.77
CA TYR A 200 12.19 -20.14 9.21
C TYR A 200 10.74 -20.00 9.71
N LEU A 201 10.02 -18.99 9.23
CA LEU A 201 8.61 -18.78 9.54
C LEU A 201 7.72 -19.95 9.07
N LEU A 202 7.99 -20.54 7.90
CA LEU A 202 7.28 -21.75 7.47
C LEU A 202 7.52 -22.92 8.42
N LYS A 203 8.76 -23.09 8.90
CA LYS A 203 9.08 -24.12 9.88
C LYS A 203 8.31 -23.91 11.19
N GLN A 204 8.24 -22.65 11.67
CA GLN A 204 7.47 -22.34 12.89
C GLN A 204 5.98 -22.59 12.65
N GLU A 205 5.42 -22.15 11.55
CA GLU A 205 4.01 -22.35 11.20
C GLU A 205 3.62 -23.85 11.20
N ILE A 206 4.51 -24.72 10.67
CA ILE A 206 4.32 -26.16 10.70
C ILE A 206 4.29 -26.67 12.15
N ASN A 207 5.24 -26.22 12.98
CA ASN A 207 5.33 -26.62 14.38
C ASN A 207 4.15 -26.10 15.21
N ASP A 208 3.80 -24.83 15.04
CA ASP A 208 2.74 -24.17 15.81
C ASP A 208 1.36 -24.81 15.55
N LYS A 209 1.16 -25.33 14.33
CA LYS A 209 -0.04 -26.07 13.95
C LYS A 209 0.02 -27.56 14.28
N GLY A 210 1.10 -28.02 14.91
CA GLY A 210 1.25 -29.40 15.41
C GLY A 210 1.39 -30.46 14.32
N TYR A 211 1.80 -30.12 13.10
CA TYR A 211 1.98 -31.09 12.02
C TYR A 211 3.38 -31.74 12.07
N SER A 212 3.43 -33.07 11.90
CA SER A 212 4.67 -33.74 11.53
C SER A 212 4.98 -33.62 10.05
N LEU A 213 6.24 -33.76 9.68
CA LEU A 213 6.63 -33.74 8.26
C LEU A 213 6.05 -34.91 7.47
N GLU A 214 5.83 -36.06 8.12
CA GLU A 214 5.20 -37.23 7.58
C GLU A 214 3.73 -36.98 7.23
N GLU A 215 2.98 -36.34 8.12
CA GLU A 215 1.58 -35.98 7.87
C GLU A 215 1.47 -34.99 6.71
N ILE A 216 2.31 -33.94 6.71
CA ILE A 216 2.34 -33.01 5.59
C ILE A 216 2.68 -33.72 4.29
N SER A 217 3.68 -34.61 4.29
CA SER A 217 4.07 -35.38 3.12
C SER A 217 2.92 -36.24 2.60
N LYS A 218 2.21 -36.92 3.49
CA LYS A 218 1.06 -37.76 3.15
C LYS A 218 -0.07 -36.97 2.50
N LYS A 219 -0.41 -35.79 3.09
CA LYS A 219 -1.50 -34.94 2.61
C LYS A 219 -1.12 -34.16 1.35
N SER A 220 0.04 -33.52 1.34
CA SER A 220 0.49 -32.65 0.24
C SER A 220 1.05 -33.41 -0.97
N LYS A 221 1.39 -34.69 -0.82
CA LYS A 221 2.13 -35.51 -1.80
C LYS A 221 3.53 -34.93 -2.13
N VAL A 222 4.11 -34.18 -1.21
CA VAL A 222 5.50 -33.70 -1.29
C VAL A 222 6.36 -34.52 -0.34
N SER A 223 7.46 -35.10 -0.82
CA SER A 223 8.27 -36.00 0.02
C SER A 223 8.84 -35.32 1.26
N VAL A 224 8.91 -36.03 2.38
CA VAL A 224 9.50 -35.57 3.66
C VAL A 224 10.90 -35.01 3.41
N LYS A 225 11.75 -35.71 2.65
CA LYS A 225 13.12 -35.26 2.32
C LYS A 225 13.13 -33.87 1.67
N LYS A 226 12.18 -33.58 0.78
CA LYS A 226 12.08 -32.30 0.08
C LYS A 226 11.62 -31.19 1.02
N ILE A 227 10.63 -31.46 1.85
CA ILE A 227 10.14 -30.51 2.87
C ILE A 227 11.26 -30.19 3.86
N ASN A 228 11.86 -31.23 4.46
CA ASN A 228 12.94 -31.10 5.42
C ASN A 228 14.16 -30.32 4.87
N ASN A 229 14.55 -30.61 3.62
CA ASN A 229 15.63 -29.88 2.97
C ASN A 229 15.28 -28.40 2.82
N TYR A 230 14.06 -28.08 2.44
CA TYR A 230 13.64 -26.69 2.25
C TYR A 230 13.65 -25.89 3.55
N ILE A 231 13.10 -26.44 4.63
CA ILE A 231 12.97 -25.74 5.92
C ILE A 231 14.24 -25.75 6.78
N ASN A 232 15.26 -26.55 6.45
CA ASN A 232 16.46 -26.66 7.26
C ASN A 232 17.78 -26.37 6.52
N LYS A 233 17.83 -26.41 5.19
CA LYS A 233 19.08 -26.19 4.42
C LYS A 233 19.11 -24.84 3.70
N LYS A 234 20.15 -24.06 3.92
CA LYS A 234 20.33 -22.70 3.39
C LYS A 234 20.16 -22.60 1.86
N ASN A 235 20.68 -23.56 1.12
CA ASN A 235 20.75 -23.52 -0.36
C ASN A 235 19.71 -24.43 -1.05
N SER A 236 18.71 -24.93 -0.35
CA SER A 236 17.67 -25.73 -0.97
C SER A 236 16.63 -24.84 -1.69
N THR A 237 15.92 -25.42 -2.62
CA THR A 237 14.82 -24.76 -3.32
C THR A 237 13.59 -25.67 -3.32
N ILE A 238 12.42 -25.07 -3.43
CA ILE A 238 11.15 -25.78 -3.59
C ILE A 238 10.39 -25.15 -4.77
N LYS A 239 9.73 -26.01 -5.57
CA LYS A 239 8.86 -25.50 -6.63
C LYS A 239 7.63 -24.85 -6.01
N ARG A 240 7.15 -23.75 -6.59
CA ARG A 240 5.94 -23.05 -6.13
C ARG A 240 4.75 -24.00 -5.96
N LYS A 241 4.54 -24.94 -6.92
CA LYS A 241 3.46 -25.92 -6.85
C LYS A 241 3.53 -26.78 -5.58
N ASP A 242 4.74 -27.15 -5.17
CA ASP A 242 4.93 -27.98 -3.97
C ASP A 242 4.73 -27.14 -2.69
N LEU A 243 5.23 -25.91 -2.70
CA LEU A 243 4.99 -24.97 -1.59
C LEU A 243 3.49 -24.70 -1.39
N ASN A 244 2.75 -24.48 -2.48
CA ASN A 244 1.29 -24.29 -2.42
C ASN A 244 0.61 -25.48 -1.74
N LYS A 245 0.95 -26.73 -2.13
CA LYS A 245 0.38 -27.95 -1.54
C LYS A 245 0.69 -28.09 -0.05
N ILE A 246 1.92 -27.74 0.37
CA ILE A 246 2.30 -27.70 1.77
C ILE A 246 1.43 -26.69 2.50
N CYS A 247 1.34 -25.48 2.00
CA CYS A 247 0.57 -24.40 2.62
C CYS A 247 -0.94 -24.68 2.67
N GLU A 248 -1.51 -25.30 1.62
CA GLU A 248 -2.88 -25.81 1.62
C GLU A 248 -3.09 -26.84 2.76
N THR A 249 -2.13 -27.74 2.94
CA THR A 249 -2.20 -28.78 3.99
C THR A 249 -2.23 -28.17 5.39
N ILE A 250 -1.45 -27.11 5.63
CA ILE A 250 -1.37 -26.45 6.94
C ILE A 250 -2.28 -25.22 7.04
N ASN A 251 -3.17 -25.00 6.07
CA ASN A 251 -4.07 -23.86 5.99
C ASN A 251 -3.34 -22.50 6.20
N SER A 252 -2.34 -22.24 5.37
CA SER A 252 -1.54 -21.00 5.38
C SER A 252 -1.40 -20.41 3.97
N ASP A 253 -1.20 -19.11 3.88
CA ASP A 253 -0.98 -18.45 2.59
C ASP A 253 0.45 -18.70 2.08
N PRO A 254 0.64 -19.36 0.92
CA PRO A 254 1.96 -19.61 0.35
C PRO A 254 2.73 -18.34 -0.01
N ASN A 255 2.04 -17.20 -0.17
CA ASN A 255 2.70 -15.93 -0.48
C ASN A 255 3.60 -15.43 0.66
N LEU A 256 3.31 -15.82 1.91
CA LEU A 256 4.15 -15.51 3.09
C LEU A 256 5.53 -16.16 3.01
N PHE A 257 5.64 -17.30 2.34
CA PHE A 257 6.84 -18.15 2.33
C PHE A 257 7.55 -18.18 0.98
N LEU A 258 7.14 -17.33 0.02
CA LEU A 258 7.77 -17.26 -1.29
C LEU A 258 9.20 -16.74 -1.18
N ASP A 259 10.11 -17.42 -1.87
CA ASP A 259 11.41 -16.85 -2.20
C ASP A 259 11.24 -15.69 -3.21
N LYS A 260 12.24 -14.81 -3.30
CA LYS A 260 12.26 -13.73 -4.30
C LYS A 260 12.08 -14.29 -5.70
N THR A 261 11.29 -13.60 -6.50
CA THR A 261 11.04 -13.98 -7.90
C THR A 261 12.11 -13.41 -8.82
N HIS A 262 12.18 -13.91 -10.06
CA HIS A 262 13.13 -13.39 -11.06
C HIS A 262 12.92 -11.91 -11.41
N LYS A 263 11.75 -11.35 -11.11
CA LYS A 263 11.40 -9.94 -11.38
C LYS A 263 11.75 -9.01 -10.22
N GLU A 264 12.17 -9.54 -9.08
CA GLU A 264 12.60 -8.77 -7.93
C GLU A 264 14.14 -8.69 -7.90
N ASP A 265 14.65 -7.50 -7.65
CA ASP A 265 16.10 -7.31 -7.48
C ASP A 265 16.59 -7.74 -6.08
N SER A 266 17.86 -7.46 -5.77
CA SER A 266 18.51 -7.87 -4.52
C SER A 266 17.85 -7.34 -3.26
N VAL A 267 17.09 -6.24 -3.33
CA VAL A 267 16.32 -5.66 -2.21
C VAL A 267 14.84 -6.01 -2.25
N GLY A 268 14.43 -6.83 -3.21
CA GLY A 268 13.05 -7.33 -3.31
C GLY A 268 12.08 -6.35 -3.92
N LYS A 269 12.55 -5.33 -4.63
CA LYS A 269 11.67 -4.43 -5.39
C LYS A 269 11.26 -5.05 -6.72
N LEU A 270 10.13 -4.61 -7.23
CA LEU A 270 9.62 -4.92 -8.56
C LEU A 270 9.64 -3.66 -9.42
N TYR A 271 10.03 -3.78 -10.67
CA TYR A 271 10.01 -2.68 -11.64
C TYR A 271 9.21 -3.08 -12.87
N PHE A 272 8.30 -2.21 -13.30
CA PHE A 272 7.64 -2.26 -14.61
C PHE A 272 8.04 -1.04 -15.42
N ASP A 273 8.60 -1.27 -16.61
CA ASP A 273 8.64 -0.24 -17.63
C ASP A 273 7.20 0.07 -18.11
N TYR A 274 6.96 1.29 -18.61
CA TYR A 274 5.63 1.65 -19.12
C TYR A 274 5.12 0.72 -20.23
N LYS A 275 6.03 0.11 -21.04
CA LYS A 275 5.67 -0.88 -22.05
C LYS A 275 5.13 -2.17 -21.44
N GLU A 276 5.72 -2.62 -20.34
CA GLU A 276 5.21 -3.78 -19.59
C GLU A 276 3.82 -3.50 -19.04
N SER A 277 3.57 -2.29 -18.55
CA SER A 277 2.23 -1.87 -18.14
C SER A 277 1.25 -1.88 -19.33
N LEU A 278 1.63 -1.33 -20.48
CA LEU A 278 0.79 -1.34 -21.70
C LEU A 278 0.46 -2.76 -22.20
N ASN A 279 1.34 -3.74 -21.98
CA ASN A 279 1.06 -5.14 -22.30
C ASN A 279 -0.03 -5.77 -21.41
N THR A 280 -0.49 -5.09 -20.36
CA THR A 280 -1.55 -5.57 -19.45
C THR A 280 -2.90 -4.92 -19.71
N ILE A 281 -3.10 -4.26 -20.84
CA ILE A 281 -4.33 -3.54 -21.17
C ILE A 281 -5.55 -4.45 -21.10
N ARG A 282 -6.58 -3.99 -20.37
CA ARG A 282 -7.89 -4.62 -20.26
C ARG A 282 -8.98 -3.57 -20.42
N LYS A 283 -9.95 -3.87 -21.25
CA LYS A 283 -11.08 -2.96 -21.53
C LYS A 283 -12.30 -3.39 -20.73
N PHE A 284 -12.89 -2.44 -20.03
CA PHE A 284 -14.17 -2.54 -19.35
C PHE A 284 -15.22 -1.70 -20.06
N LYS A 285 -16.44 -1.71 -19.57
CA LYS A 285 -17.56 -1.00 -20.23
C LYS A 285 -17.33 0.52 -20.32
N SER A 286 -16.84 1.12 -19.25
CA SER A 286 -16.71 2.59 -19.12
C SER A 286 -15.26 3.07 -19.03
N TYR A 287 -14.29 2.16 -18.93
CA TYR A 287 -12.88 2.51 -18.80
C TYR A 287 -11.95 1.41 -19.30
N THR A 288 -10.73 1.78 -19.56
CA THR A 288 -9.64 0.86 -19.90
C THR A 288 -8.57 0.96 -18.82
N VAL A 289 -7.98 -0.16 -18.44
CA VAL A 289 -6.92 -0.21 -17.43
C VAL A 289 -5.64 -0.79 -17.96
N SER A 290 -4.52 -0.35 -17.39
CA SER A 290 -3.20 -0.93 -17.53
C SER A 290 -2.60 -1.06 -16.12
N SER A 291 -2.03 -2.22 -15.80
CA SER A 291 -1.57 -2.50 -14.43
C SER A 291 -0.34 -1.69 -14.05
N LEU A 292 -0.31 -1.19 -12.82
CA LEU A 292 0.92 -0.80 -12.14
C LEU A 292 1.70 -2.06 -11.72
N VAL A 293 2.95 -1.86 -11.35
CA VAL A 293 3.71 -2.88 -10.65
C VAL A 293 2.95 -3.36 -9.41
N SER A 294 3.08 -4.62 -9.09
CA SER A 294 2.48 -5.22 -7.89
C SER A 294 3.37 -6.31 -7.33
N SER A 295 3.28 -6.55 -6.03
CA SER A 295 3.98 -7.63 -5.36
C SER A 295 3.00 -8.60 -4.72
N LYS A 296 3.26 -9.90 -4.90
CA LYS A 296 2.48 -10.95 -4.23
C LYS A 296 2.65 -10.97 -2.71
N ARG A 297 3.68 -10.30 -2.21
CA ARG A 297 3.95 -10.14 -0.77
C ARG A 297 3.15 -9.03 -0.14
N PHE A 298 2.67 -8.08 -0.96
CA PHE A 298 1.88 -6.93 -0.54
C PHE A 298 0.65 -6.78 -1.44
N PRO A 299 -0.27 -7.75 -1.39
CA PRO A 299 -1.41 -7.80 -2.31
C PRO A 299 -2.38 -6.63 -2.14
N ASP A 300 -2.33 -5.99 -0.99
CA ASP A 300 -3.20 -4.85 -0.67
C ASP A 300 -2.74 -3.56 -1.33
N LEU A 301 -1.45 -3.41 -1.61
CA LEU A 301 -0.90 -2.27 -2.34
C LEU A 301 -0.88 -2.58 -3.84
N SER A 302 -1.89 -2.14 -4.55
CA SER A 302 -2.07 -2.38 -6.00
C SER A 302 -2.72 -1.19 -6.69
N GLY A 303 -2.53 -1.08 -7.99
CA GLY A 303 -3.11 0.04 -8.74
C GLY A 303 -3.11 -0.16 -10.24
N TYR A 304 -3.65 0.85 -10.91
CA TYR A 304 -3.88 0.86 -12.36
C TYR A 304 -3.70 2.26 -12.93
N PHE A 305 -3.24 2.34 -14.19
CA PHE A 305 -3.48 3.48 -15.05
C PHE A 305 -4.86 3.31 -15.67
N LEU A 306 -5.76 4.25 -15.44
CA LEU A 306 -7.11 4.25 -16.02
C LEU A 306 -7.20 5.24 -17.17
N LYS A 307 -7.79 4.80 -18.27
CA LYS A 307 -8.26 5.66 -19.35
C LYS A 307 -9.77 5.70 -19.29
N ILE A 308 -10.33 6.88 -19.19
CA ILE A 308 -11.76 7.14 -19.32
C ILE A 308 -12.02 7.62 -20.73
N ASP A 309 -12.93 6.95 -21.41
CA ASP A 309 -13.37 7.29 -22.75
C ASP A 309 -14.89 7.07 -22.84
N ASN A 310 -15.61 7.88 -22.09
CA ASN A 310 -17.06 7.80 -21.97
C ASN A 310 -17.68 9.15 -22.31
N LEU A 311 -17.73 9.46 -23.60
CA LEU A 311 -18.27 10.72 -24.12
C LEU A 311 -19.80 10.78 -24.10
N ASN A 312 -20.49 9.65 -23.99
CA ASN A 312 -21.95 9.55 -24.09
C ASN A 312 -22.72 10.09 -22.89
N ARG A 313 -22.10 10.86 -22.02
CA ARG A 313 -22.67 11.63 -20.89
C ARG A 313 -23.66 10.89 -19.96
N LYS A 314 -23.85 9.57 -20.13
CA LYS A 314 -24.64 8.79 -19.17
C LYS A 314 -23.85 8.68 -17.87
N LYS A 315 -24.48 9.04 -16.76
CA LYS A 315 -23.91 8.81 -15.43
C LYS A 315 -23.63 7.32 -15.27
N ILE A 316 -22.36 6.97 -15.17
CA ILE A 316 -21.92 5.60 -14.92
C ILE A 316 -21.30 5.58 -13.54
N ILE A 317 -21.87 4.77 -12.64
CA ILE A 317 -21.41 4.56 -11.27
C ILE A 317 -21.18 3.05 -11.14
N ASP A 318 -20.09 2.59 -11.73
CA ASP A 318 -19.77 1.16 -11.88
C ASP A 318 -18.48 0.73 -11.17
N ILE A 319 -17.84 1.65 -10.46
CA ILE A 319 -16.69 1.32 -9.62
C ILE A 319 -17.16 1.15 -8.18
N PHE A 320 -16.89 -0.03 -7.62
CA PHE A 320 -17.23 -0.41 -6.27
C PHE A 320 -16.13 -1.32 -5.71
N ASP A 321 -15.28 -0.77 -4.87
CA ASP A 321 -14.09 -1.45 -4.36
C ASP A 321 -14.24 -1.80 -2.88
N SER A 322 -13.70 -2.95 -2.49
CA SER A 322 -13.52 -3.32 -1.07
C SER A 322 -12.31 -2.63 -0.43
N LYS A 323 -11.68 -1.72 -1.13
CA LYS A 323 -10.45 -1.01 -0.74
C LYS A 323 -10.69 0.49 -0.80
N CYS A 324 -10.13 1.23 0.13
CA CYS A 324 -9.98 2.66 -0.03
C CYS A 324 -9.11 2.92 -1.26
N SER A 325 -9.48 3.88 -2.07
CA SER A 325 -8.80 4.15 -3.34
C SER A 325 -8.42 5.59 -3.46
N HIS A 326 -7.25 5.83 -4.05
CA HIS A 326 -6.74 7.14 -4.37
C HIS A 326 -6.67 7.32 -5.87
N TYR A 327 -7.14 8.46 -6.37
CA TYR A 327 -7.14 8.82 -7.77
C TYR A 327 -6.33 10.10 -7.98
N LEU A 328 -5.39 10.09 -8.91
CA LEU A 328 -4.70 11.29 -9.40
C LEU A 328 -5.02 11.45 -10.89
N VAL A 329 -5.59 12.58 -11.27
CA VAL A 329 -5.87 12.90 -12.68
C VAL A 329 -4.57 13.27 -13.38
N THR A 330 -4.18 12.51 -14.39
CA THR A 330 -2.94 12.69 -15.15
C THR A 330 -3.12 13.31 -16.52
N GLY A 331 -4.37 13.49 -16.96
CA GLY A 331 -4.67 14.16 -18.21
C GLY A 331 -6.16 14.24 -18.50
N GLY A 332 -6.55 15.22 -19.31
CA GLY A 332 -7.93 15.43 -19.76
C GLY A 332 -8.82 16.14 -18.73
N LYS A 333 -10.12 16.17 -19.06
CA LYS A 333 -11.17 16.76 -18.22
C LYS A 333 -12.35 15.82 -18.15
N MET A 334 -12.79 15.51 -16.92
CA MET A 334 -13.78 14.48 -16.63
C MET A 334 -14.77 14.97 -15.57
N LYS A 335 -15.87 14.25 -15.42
CA LYS A 335 -16.75 14.35 -14.26
C LYS A 335 -16.59 13.07 -13.42
N PHE A 336 -16.34 13.27 -12.15
CA PHE A 336 -16.39 12.23 -11.12
C PHE A 336 -17.80 12.23 -10.52
N TYR A 337 -18.41 11.07 -10.42
CA TYR A 337 -19.71 10.84 -9.77
C TYR A 337 -19.53 9.94 -8.55
N ILE A 338 -20.22 10.27 -7.47
CA ILE A 338 -20.21 9.48 -6.25
C ILE A 338 -21.64 9.33 -5.70
N LYS A 339 -22.00 8.11 -5.29
CA LYS A 339 -23.28 7.82 -4.67
C LYS A 339 -23.14 7.86 -3.14
N LEU A 340 -23.90 8.72 -2.49
CA LEU A 340 -23.96 8.93 -1.04
C LEU A 340 -25.39 8.67 -0.56
N GLY A 341 -25.68 7.43 -0.15
CA GLY A 341 -27.05 6.97 0.04
C GLY A 341 -27.82 7.03 -1.28
N ASP A 342 -28.92 7.77 -1.31
CA ASP A 342 -29.75 7.96 -2.52
C ASP A 342 -29.30 9.16 -3.37
N LEU A 343 -28.38 9.98 -2.85
CA LEU A 343 -27.88 11.15 -3.55
C LEU A 343 -26.67 10.80 -4.43
N ILE A 344 -26.65 11.36 -5.64
CA ILE A 344 -25.49 11.33 -6.53
C ILE A 344 -24.94 12.74 -6.61
N ARG A 345 -23.70 12.91 -6.19
CA ARG A 345 -22.93 14.14 -6.36
C ARG A 345 -22.01 14.00 -7.54
N ASP A 346 -21.70 15.11 -8.21
CA ASP A 346 -20.69 15.17 -9.26
C ASP A 346 -19.74 16.34 -9.05
N ILE A 347 -18.49 16.12 -9.48
CA ILE A 347 -17.41 17.11 -9.44
C ILE A 347 -16.72 17.06 -10.80
N THR A 348 -16.49 18.23 -11.40
CA THR A 348 -15.61 18.34 -12.56
C THR A 348 -14.17 18.27 -12.10
N ILE A 349 -13.40 17.39 -12.71
CA ILE A 349 -11.99 17.14 -12.40
C ILE A 349 -11.14 17.29 -13.64
N GLN A 350 -9.90 17.72 -13.45
CA GLN A 350 -8.93 17.95 -14.51
C GLN A 350 -7.51 17.56 -14.08
N GLU A 351 -6.57 17.61 -15.01
CA GLU A 351 -5.17 17.25 -14.75
C GLU A 351 -4.60 17.94 -13.50
N GLY A 352 -4.03 17.14 -12.62
CA GLY A 352 -3.44 17.53 -11.34
C GLY A 352 -4.40 17.49 -10.16
N ASP A 353 -5.72 17.33 -10.38
CA ASP A 353 -6.69 17.12 -9.31
C ASP A 353 -6.57 15.70 -8.72
N SER A 354 -6.95 15.55 -7.47
CA SER A 354 -6.86 14.27 -6.77
C SER A 354 -8.07 13.99 -5.88
N ILE A 355 -8.44 12.70 -5.80
CA ILE A 355 -9.57 12.20 -5.02
C ILE A 355 -9.12 11.01 -4.19
N TRP A 356 -9.57 10.97 -2.95
CA TRP A 356 -9.57 9.78 -2.12
C TRP A 356 -11.01 9.30 -1.92
N THR A 357 -11.26 7.98 -2.00
CA THR A 357 -12.58 7.37 -1.74
C THR A 357 -12.46 6.28 -0.69
N SER A 358 -13.44 6.22 0.20
CA SER A 358 -13.58 5.12 1.14
C SER A 358 -13.94 3.80 0.44
N ALA A 359 -13.66 2.67 1.10
CA ALA A 359 -14.10 1.36 0.65
C ALA A 359 -15.64 1.29 0.56
N PHE A 360 -16.14 0.47 -0.35
CA PHE A 360 -17.58 0.22 -0.58
C PHE A 360 -18.41 1.46 -0.92
N VAL A 361 -17.80 2.47 -1.52
CA VAL A 361 -18.49 3.65 -2.03
C VAL A 361 -18.63 3.55 -3.55
N TYR A 362 -19.87 3.54 -4.04
CA TYR A 362 -20.17 3.53 -5.47
C TYR A 362 -19.76 4.86 -6.12
N HIS A 363 -18.95 4.80 -7.15
CA HIS A 363 -18.52 5.97 -7.91
C HIS A 363 -18.18 5.62 -9.35
N GLY A 364 -17.85 6.63 -10.15
CA GLY A 364 -17.47 6.45 -11.55
C GLY A 364 -17.11 7.76 -12.24
N PHE A 365 -16.78 7.65 -13.51
CA PHE A 365 -16.27 8.77 -14.31
C PHE A 365 -16.95 8.85 -15.66
N THR A 366 -17.13 10.09 -16.17
CA THR A 366 -17.54 10.35 -17.57
C THR A 366 -16.65 11.44 -18.17
N GLY A 367 -16.55 11.45 -19.49
CA GLY A 367 -15.69 12.38 -20.23
C GLY A 367 -14.51 11.67 -20.88
N SER A 368 -13.42 12.38 -21.09
CA SER A 368 -12.19 11.85 -21.67
C SER A 368 -10.98 12.27 -20.84
N GLY A 369 -10.18 11.31 -20.42
CA GLY A 369 -8.98 11.59 -19.64
C GLY A 369 -8.32 10.35 -19.07
N SER A 370 -7.28 10.56 -18.28
CA SER A 370 -6.56 9.50 -17.60
C SER A 370 -6.35 9.78 -16.11
N LEU A 371 -6.31 8.70 -15.36
CA LEU A 371 -6.08 8.72 -13.92
C LEU A 371 -5.11 7.60 -13.53
N ILE A 372 -4.40 7.81 -12.43
CA ILE A 372 -3.79 6.73 -11.68
C ILE A 372 -4.73 6.40 -10.53
N LYS A 373 -5.08 5.12 -10.40
CA LYS A 373 -5.82 4.58 -9.26
C LYS A 373 -4.89 3.70 -8.43
N ILE A 374 -4.81 3.95 -7.13
CA ILE A 374 -4.06 3.11 -6.19
C ILE A 374 -4.93 2.80 -4.98
N SER A 375 -4.94 1.54 -4.55
CA SER A 375 -5.51 1.17 -3.25
C SER A 375 -4.53 1.54 -2.13
N ASP A 376 -5.01 2.09 -1.04
CA ASP A 376 -4.17 2.63 0.04
C ASP A 376 -3.66 1.58 1.03
N GLY A 377 -3.91 0.30 0.78
CA GLY A 377 -3.49 -0.79 1.66
C GLY A 377 -4.25 -0.85 2.99
N GLN A 378 -5.07 0.15 3.31
CA GLN A 378 -5.95 0.14 4.48
C GLN A 378 -7.29 -0.50 4.13
N ASN A 379 -7.20 -1.76 3.75
CA ASN A 379 -8.34 -2.54 3.34
C ASN A 379 -8.87 -3.34 4.51
N ILE A 380 -10.10 -3.81 4.39
CA ILE A 380 -10.53 -4.94 5.21
C ILE A 380 -9.54 -6.07 4.93
N ASN A 381 -8.68 -6.35 5.89
CA ASN A 381 -7.62 -7.35 5.76
C ASN A 381 -8.21 -8.78 5.74
N TYR A 382 -7.34 -9.75 5.51
CA TYR A 382 -7.76 -11.16 5.39
C TYR A 382 -8.41 -11.69 6.68
N LEU A 383 -7.86 -11.34 7.85
CA LEU A 383 -8.38 -11.76 9.14
C LEU A 383 -9.75 -11.16 9.44
N GLU A 384 -9.90 -9.86 9.19
CA GLU A 384 -11.19 -9.18 9.32
C GLU A 384 -12.28 -9.78 8.42
N LYS A 385 -11.91 -10.21 7.21
CA LYS A 385 -12.84 -10.92 6.30
C LYS A 385 -13.23 -12.29 6.85
N ILE A 386 -12.27 -13.04 7.40
CA ILE A 386 -12.53 -14.33 8.03
C ILE A 386 -13.48 -14.14 9.22
N ASP A 387 -13.18 -13.20 10.10
CA ASP A 387 -14.01 -12.94 11.29
C ASP A 387 -15.43 -12.53 10.89
N LEU A 388 -15.56 -11.65 9.90
CA LEU A 388 -16.86 -11.21 9.40
C LEU A 388 -17.68 -12.36 8.82
N VAL A 389 -17.05 -13.28 8.07
CA VAL A 389 -17.73 -14.44 7.46
C VAL A 389 -18.11 -15.48 8.51
N ASN A 390 -17.25 -15.68 9.53
CA ASN A 390 -17.46 -16.68 10.56
C ASN A 390 -18.31 -16.19 11.75
N THR A 391 -18.67 -14.90 11.79
CA THR A 391 -19.55 -14.38 12.83
C THR A 391 -20.97 -14.93 12.71
N TYR A 392 -21.64 -15.14 13.85
CA TYR A 392 -22.99 -15.71 13.89
C TYR A 392 -24.03 -14.89 13.12
N ASN A 393 -23.88 -13.58 13.08
CA ASN A 393 -24.77 -12.68 12.34
C ASN A 393 -24.01 -11.54 11.68
N SER A 394 -23.48 -11.80 10.48
CA SER A 394 -22.67 -10.86 9.72
C SER A 394 -23.37 -9.52 9.39
N HIS A 395 -24.72 -9.51 9.29
CA HIS A 395 -25.47 -8.28 9.02
C HIS A 395 -25.55 -7.34 10.22
N LYS A 396 -25.52 -7.87 11.44
CA LYS A 396 -25.62 -7.08 12.67
C LYS A 396 -24.26 -6.82 13.34
N VAL A 397 -23.22 -7.63 13.01
CA VAL A 397 -21.95 -7.61 13.71
C VAL A 397 -21.27 -6.25 13.74
N LEU A 398 -21.28 -5.51 12.63
CA LEU A 398 -20.60 -4.20 12.57
C LEU A 398 -21.30 -3.14 13.42
N ASN A 399 -22.62 -3.19 13.49
CA ASN A 399 -23.39 -2.26 14.36
C ASN A 399 -23.16 -2.62 15.82
N ARG A 400 -23.21 -3.91 16.16
CA ARG A 400 -22.93 -4.38 17.51
C ARG A 400 -21.50 -4.08 17.93
N ALA A 401 -20.53 -4.36 17.09
CA ALA A 401 -19.11 -4.05 17.39
C ALA A 401 -18.86 -2.57 17.69
N LYS A 402 -19.63 -1.66 17.04
CA LYS A 402 -19.54 -0.22 17.37
C LYS A 402 -20.09 0.09 18.75
N SER A 403 -21.13 -0.58 19.18
CA SER A 403 -21.71 -0.44 20.52
C SER A 403 -20.81 -1.05 21.58
N ASP A 404 -20.34 -2.27 21.36
CA ASP A 404 -19.55 -3.05 22.32
C ASP A 404 -18.09 -2.55 22.47
N LEU A 405 -17.65 -1.58 21.66
CA LEU A 405 -16.33 -0.94 21.82
C LEU A 405 -16.19 -0.17 23.13
N LEU A 406 -17.30 0.27 23.71
CA LEU A 406 -17.34 1.06 24.94
C LEU A 406 -17.72 0.21 26.16
N ASP A 407 -18.29 -0.99 25.94
CA ASP A 407 -18.78 -1.86 26.97
C ASP A 407 -18.72 -3.31 26.53
N TRP A 408 -18.75 -4.27 27.49
CA TRP A 408 -18.77 -5.71 27.22
C TRP A 408 -20.09 -6.21 26.62
N GLY A 409 -21.11 -5.36 26.60
CA GLY A 409 -22.41 -5.68 26.03
C GLY A 409 -23.18 -6.78 26.75
N TYR A 410 -22.76 -7.13 27.98
CA TYR A 410 -23.45 -8.14 28.78
C TYR A 410 -24.69 -7.60 29.51
N ASP A 411 -24.72 -6.29 29.77
CA ASP A 411 -25.70 -5.64 30.63
C ASP A 411 -26.70 -4.78 29.87
N SER A 412 -26.79 -4.93 28.53
CA SER A 412 -27.71 -4.17 27.67
C SER A 412 -28.86 -4.97 27.14
#